data_44e966b6a4536a5a964b1585d3a588be
#
_entry.id   44e966b6a4536a5a964b1585d3a588be
#
_cell.length_a   1.000
_cell.length_b   1.000
_cell.length_c   1.000
_cell.angle_alpha   90.00
_cell.angle_beta   90.00
_cell.angle_gamma   90.00
#
_symmetry.space_group_name_H-M   'P 1'
#
loop_
_entity.id
_entity.type
_entity.pdbx_description
1 polymer ?
#
loop_
_entity_poly.entity_id
_entity_poly.type
_entity_poly.pdbx_seq_one_letter_code
_entity_poly.pdbx_strand_id
1 'polypeptide(L)'
;MYNIPILFIIFKRKDVALKSFESIRKIQPKKLYVAGDGPRSYIQGEAKKVEDTRQAILKAVDWDCEIHTLFQKENLGCCVGVYSAINWLFDNEDKGIIIEDDCVL
;
A
#
# COMPACT_ATOMS: atom_id res chain seq x y z
N MET A 1 -20.82 2.11 -2.33
CA MET A 1 -19.36 2.24 -2.35
C MET A 1 -18.88 2.95 -1.08
N TYR A 2 -17.78 2.50 -0.52
CA TYR A 2 -17.30 3.00 0.77
C TYR A 2 -16.63 4.36 0.61
N ASN A 3 -17.02 5.35 1.40
CA ASN A 3 -16.58 6.74 1.21
C ASN A 3 -15.34 7.14 1.99
N ILE A 4 -14.94 6.35 2.98
CA ILE A 4 -13.73 6.66 3.75
C ILE A 4 -12.51 6.17 2.99
N PRO A 5 -11.53 7.03 2.70
CA PRO A 5 -10.31 6.59 2.00
C PRO A 5 -9.56 5.52 2.80
N ILE A 6 -8.96 4.60 2.08
CA ILE A 6 -8.13 3.55 2.69
C ILE A 6 -6.69 3.74 2.22
N LEU A 7 -5.77 3.75 3.18
CA LEU A 7 -4.33 3.70 2.90
C LEU A 7 -3.86 2.27 3.13
N PHE A 8 -3.32 1.65 2.10
CA PHE A 8 -2.75 0.31 2.15
C PHE A 8 -1.24 0.42 2.03
N ILE A 9 -0.53 -0.05 3.05
CA ILE A 9 0.94 0.02 3.09
C ILE A 9 1.51 -1.36 2.79
N ILE A 10 2.32 -1.45 1.74
CA ILE A 10 2.88 -2.70 1.25
C ILE A 10 4.40 -2.61 1.19
N PHE A 11 5.07 -3.77 1.06
CA PHE A 11 6.50 -3.80 0.85
C PHE A 11 6.89 -4.87 -0.19
N LYS A 12 7.29 -6.06 0.23
CA LYS A 12 7.87 -7.07 -0.68
C LYS A 12 7.20 -8.44 -0.65
N ARG A 13 6.19 -8.62 0.18
CA ARG A 13 5.51 -9.91 0.34
C ARG A 13 4.22 -9.91 -0.46
N LYS A 14 4.34 -10.25 -1.74
CA LYS A 14 3.20 -10.25 -2.64
C LYS A 14 2.03 -11.10 -2.14
N ASP A 15 2.30 -12.31 -1.67
CA ASP A 15 1.24 -13.22 -1.23
C ASP A 15 0.53 -12.70 0.02
N VAL A 16 1.28 -12.16 0.97
CA VAL A 16 0.73 -11.57 2.19
C VAL A 16 -0.10 -10.33 1.84
N ALA A 17 0.43 -9.48 0.96
CA ALA A 17 -0.25 -8.27 0.55
C ALA A 17 -1.57 -8.58 -0.17
N LEU A 18 -1.58 -9.56 -1.07
CA LEU A 18 -2.79 -9.95 -1.78
C LEU A 18 -3.85 -10.52 -0.84
N LYS A 19 -3.43 -11.27 0.17
CA LYS A 19 -4.35 -11.81 1.16
C LYS A 19 -5.01 -10.69 1.97
N SER A 20 -4.22 -9.73 2.44
CA SER A 20 -4.74 -8.57 3.17
C SER A 20 -5.62 -7.69 2.28
N PHE A 21 -5.28 -7.61 1.00
CA PHE A 21 -6.03 -6.80 0.03
C PHE A 21 -7.46 -7.30 -0.17
N GLU A 22 -7.74 -8.57 0.09
CA GLU A 22 -9.09 -9.12 -0.07
C GLU A 22 -10.11 -8.37 0.80
N SER A 23 -9.73 -7.94 1.99
CA SER A 23 -10.60 -7.13 2.85
C SER A 23 -10.94 -5.79 2.22
N ILE A 24 -9.95 -5.16 1.58
CA ILE A 24 -10.12 -3.89 0.89
C ILE A 24 -11.02 -4.07 -0.33
N ARG A 25 -10.80 -5.15 -1.07
CA ARG A 25 -11.57 -5.46 -2.28
C ARG A 25 -13.05 -5.66 -1.95
N LYS A 26 -13.35 -6.30 -0.83
CA LYS A 26 -14.73 -6.49 -0.37
C LYS A 26 -15.41 -5.17 -0.01
N ILE A 27 -14.65 -4.23 0.55
CA ILE A 27 -15.18 -2.92 0.96
C ILE A 27 -15.40 -2.01 -0.25
N GLN A 28 -14.56 -2.10 -1.26
CA GLN A 28 -14.60 -1.28 -2.46
C GLN A 28 -14.60 0.22 -2.15
N PRO A 29 -13.51 0.74 -1.55
CA PRO A 29 -13.44 2.18 -1.26
C PRO A 29 -13.42 2.99 -2.56
N LYS A 30 -13.98 4.18 -2.52
CA LYS A 30 -13.91 5.10 -3.66
C LYS A 30 -12.51 5.65 -3.89
N LYS A 31 -11.74 5.80 -2.82
CA LYS A 31 -10.36 6.28 -2.87
C LYS A 31 -9.45 5.28 -2.19
N LEU A 32 -8.42 4.87 -2.91
CA LEU A 32 -7.42 3.94 -2.40
C LEU A 32 -6.04 4.59 -2.54
N TYR A 33 -5.36 4.71 -1.42
CA TYR A 33 -3.99 5.18 -1.34
C TYR A 33 -3.10 3.97 -1.10
N VAL A 34 -2.12 3.76 -1.97
CA VAL A 34 -1.18 2.64 -1.84
C VAL A 34 0.21 3.20 -1.66
N ALA A 35 0.83 2.88 -0.54
CA ALA A 35 2.19 3.32 -0.24
C ALA A 35 3.11 2.11 -0.08
N GLY A 36 4.35 2.27 -0.48
CA GLY A 36 5.35 1.22 -0.35
C GLY A 36 6.73 1.81 -0.15
N ASP A 37 7.48 1.24 0.82
CA ASP A 37 8.87 1.62 1.01
C ASP A 37 9.71 1.05 -0.14
N GLY A 38 10.86 1.68 -0.39
CA GLY A 38 11.77 1.23 -1.42
C GLY A 38 12.59 0.01 -1.00
N PRO A 39 13.15 -0.71 -1.95
CA PRO A 39 14.00 -1.85 -1.64
C PRO A 39 15.32 -1.40 -1.04
N ARG A 40 15.86 -2.24 -0.16
CA ARG A 40 17.21 -2.02 0.39
C ARG A 40 18.22 -2.45 -0.68
N SER A 41 19.15 -1.56 -1.01
CA SER A 41 20.08 -1.78 -2.11
C SER A 41 21.03 -2.96 -1.88
N TYR A 42 21.29 -3.29 -0.62
CA TYR A 42 22.21 -4.37 -0.26
C TYR A 42 21.56 -5.75 -0.15
N ILE A 43 20.25 -5.85 -0.34
CA ILE A 43 19.53 -7.14 -0.30
C ILE A 43 19.27 -7.59 -1.74
N GLN A 44 19.92 -8.65 -2.16
CA GLN A 44 19.78 -9.18 -3.49
C GLN A 44 18.35 -9.68 -3.75
N GLY A 45 17.79 -9.30 -4.89
CA GLY A 45 16.46 -9.73 -5.30
C GLY A 45 15.29 -8.98 -4.66
N GLU A 46 15.56 -8.11 -3.70
CA GLU A 46 14.47 -7.40 -3.01
C GLU A 46 13.76 -6.40 -3.93
N ALA A 47 14.50 -5.73 -4.82
CA ALA A 47 13.91 -4.76 -5.74
C ALA A 47 12.83 -5.41 -6.61
N LYS A 48 13.09 -6.64 -7.09
CA LYS A 48 12.11 -7.37 -7.88
C LYS A 48 10.88 -7.75 -7.06
N LYS A 49 11.07 -8.20 -5.84
CA LYS A 49 9.96 -8.56 -4.94
C LYS A 49 9.09 -7.35 -4.63
N VAL A 50 9.71 -6.20 -4.39
CA VAL A 50 9.01 -4.94 -4.14
C VAL A 50 8.16 -4.56 -5.36
N GLU A 51 8.74 -4.59 -6.55
CA GLU A 51 8.04 -4.24 -7.78
C GLU A 51 6.90 -5.22 -8.09
N ASP A 52 7.15 -6.53 -7.92
CA ASP A 52 6.13 -7.55 -8.13
C ASP A 52 4.93 -7.34 -7.20
N THR A 53 5.19 -6.96 -5.95
CA THR A 53 4.14 -6.69 -4.97
C THR A 53 3.31 -5.47 -5.39
N ARG A 54 3.97 -4.39 -5.79
CA ARG A 54 3.29 -3.17 -6.25
C ARG A 54 2.38 -3.44 -7.43
N GLN A 55 2.89 -4.14 -8.43
CA GLN A 55 2.12 -4.46 -9.63
C GLN A 55 0.95 -5.40 -9.32
N ALA A 56 1.16 -6.38 -8.44
CA ALA A 56 0.11 -7.32 -8.07
C ALA A 56 -1.07 -6.60 -7.41
N ILE A 57 -0.79 -5.66 -6.52
CA ILE A 57 -1.84 -4.91 -5.84
C ILE A 57 -2.59 -3.99 -6.82
N LEU A 58 -1.87 -3.27 -7.67
CA LEU A 58 -2.52 -2.39 -8.65
C LEU A 58 -3.41 -3.17 -9.62
N LYS A 59 -2.98 -4.37 -10.02
CA LYS A 59 -3.78 -5.24 -10.90
C LYS A 59 -4.97 -5.85 -10.19
N ALA A 60 -4.91 -5.98 -8.88
CA ALA A 60 -6.00 -6.58 -8.10
C ALA A 60 -7.18 -5.63 -7.89
N VAL A 61 -7.01 -4.33 -8.17
CA VAL A 61 -8.10 -3.36 -8.11
C VAL A 61 -9.01 -3.60 -9.30
N ASP A 62 -10.19 -4.16 -9.04
CA ASP A 62 -11.13 -4.55 -10.09
C ASP A 62 -12.49 -3.84 -9.97
N TRP A 63 -12.53 -2.72 -9.28
CA TRP A 63 -13.70 -1.86 -9.18
C TRP A 63 -13.32 -0.43 -9.51
N ASP A 64 -14.29 0.41 -9.75
CA ASP A 64 -14.09 1.82 -10.09
C ASP A 64 -13.63 2.57 -8.84
N CYS A 65 -12.39 3.07 -8.86
CA CYS A 65 -11.73 3.60 -7.68
C CYS A 65 -10.67 4.63 -8.09
N GLU A 66 -10.60 5.72 -7.34
CA GLU A 66 -9.52 6.69 -7.50
C GLU A 66 -8.29 6.16 -6.75
N ILE A 67 -7.21 5.91 -7.47
CA ILE A 67 -6.00 5.32 -6.91
C ILE A 67 -4.88 6.37 -6.87
N HIS A 68 -4.25 6.49 -5.71
CA HIS A 68 -3.06 7.31 -5.52
C HIS A 68 -1.94 6.43 -5.00
N THR A 69 -0.72 6.62 -5.50
CA THR A 69 0.43 5.81 -5.10
C THR A 69 1.56 6.69 -4.57
N LEU A 70 2.24 6.17 -3.55
CA LEU A 70 3.48 6.75 -3.04
C LEU A 70 4.49 5.61 -2.89
N PHE A 71 5.24 5.35 -3.96
CA PHE A 71 6.22 4.28 -4.01
C PHE A 71 7.62 4.89 -3.92
N GLN A 72 8.31 4.61 -2.82
CA GLN A 72 9.65 5.13 -2.59
C GLN A 72 10.66 4.36 -3.47
N LYS A 73 11.64 5.07 -4.00
CA LYS A 73 12.73 4.45 -4.76
C LYS A 73 13.77 3.83 -3.84
N GLU A 74 14.02 4.48 -2.71
CA GLU A 74 15.01 4.04 -1.73
C GLU A 74 14.31 3.64 -0.45
N ASN A 75 14.96 2.77 0.32
CA ASN A 75 14.41 2.32 1.59
C ASN A 75 14.54 3.43 2.63
N LEU A 76 13.42 3.86 3.18
CA LEU A 76 13.36 4.86 4.23
C LEU A 76 13.41 4.23 5.63
N GLY A 77 13.18 2.93 5.71
CA GLY A 77 13.03 2.23 6.97
C GLY A 77 11.59 2.18 7.42
N CYS A 78 11.28 1.19 8.25
CA CYS A 78 9.91 0.89 8.64
C CYS A 78 9.19 2.10 9.25
N CYS A 79 9.80 2.75 10.24
CA CYS A 79 9.14 3.86 10.95
C CYS A 79 8.96 5.08 10.07
N VAL A 80 10.01 5.48 9.34
CA VAL A 80 9.99 6.67 8.48
C VAL A 80 9.06 6.43 7.31
N GLY A 81 9.09 5.24 6.71
CA GLY A 81 8.23 4.91 5.57
C GLY A 81 6.76 4.96 5.95
N VAL A 82 6.38 4.37 7.07
CA VAL A 82 5.00 4.38 7.54
C VAL A 82 4.57 5.80 7.91
N TYR A 83 5.41 6.54 8.62
CA TYR A 83 5.12 7.92 9.00
C TYR A 83 4.88 8.81 7.78
N SER A 84 5.74 8.67 6.77
CA SER A 84 5.61 9.42 5.52
C SER A 84 4.30 9.10 4.80
N ALA A 85 3.92 7.83 4.78
CA ALA A 85 2.69 7.38 4.13
C ALA A 85 1.46 7.95 4.85
N ILE A 86 1.46 7.93 6.17
CA ILE A 86 0.35 8.46 6.96
C ILE A 86 0.22 9.97 6.78
N ASN A 87 1.34 10.69 6.82
CA ASN A 87 1.32 12.14 6.57
C ASN A 87 0.80 12.46 5.18
N TRP A 88 1.22 11.70 4.18
CA TRP A 88 0.75 11.87 2.82
C TRP A 88 -0.76 11.68 2.71
N LEU A 89 -1.32 10.68 3.38
CA LEU A 89 -2.77 10.48 3.39
C LEU A 89 -3.47 11.71 3.98
N PHE A 90 -3.04 12.17 5.15
CA PHE A 90 -3.71 13.26 5.85
C PHE A 90 -3.41 14.64 5.28
N ASP A 91 -2.41 14.78 4.41
CA ASP A 91 -2.23 15.98 3.60
C ASP A 91 -3.30 16.09 2.52
N ASN A 92 -3.90 14.98 2.14
CA ASN A 92 -4.90 14.90 1.06
C ASN A 92 -6.32 14.64 1.54
N GLU A 93 -6.49 14.02 2.71
CA GLU A 93 -7.79 13.60 3.22
C GLU A 93 -7.95 14.02 4.67
N ASP A 94 -9.18 14.32 5.09
CA ASP A 94 -9.48 14.66 6.48
C ASP A 94 -9.48 13.43 7.39
N LYS A 95 -9.75 12.26 6.82
CA LYS A 95 -9.83 10.99 7.55
C LYS A 95 -9.45 9.84 6.64
N GLY A 96 -9.13 8.71 7.23
CA GLY A 96 -8.78 7.51 6.48
C GLY A 96 -8.56 6.32 7.38
N ILE A 97 -8.59 5.14 6.77
CA ILE A 97 -8.29 3.89 7.45
C ILE A 97 -6.94 3.41 6.94
N ILE A 98 -6.06 3.01 7.87
CA ILE A 98 -4.71 2.57 7.54
C ILE A 98 -4.64 1.06 7.73
N ILE A 99 -4.23 0.36 6.67
CA ILE A 99 -4.06 -1.10 6.68
C ILE A 99 -2.66 -1.41 6.21
N GLU A 100 -1.94 -2.22 7.00
CA GLU A 100 -0.63 -2.72 6.61
C GLU A 100 -0.77 -4.13 6.06
N ASP A 101 0.10 -4.51 5.13
CA ASP A 101 0.01 -5.80 4.43
C ASP A 101 0.22 -7.00 5.35
N ASP A 102 0.94 -6.83 6.44
CA ASP A 102 1.20 -7.89 7.41
C ASP A 102 0.24 -7.84 8.62
N CYS A 103 -0.76 -6.98 8.55
CA CYS A 103 -1.78 -6.89 9.60
C CYS A 103 -2.72 -8.08 9.47
N VAL A 104 -2.42 -9.14 10.21
CA VAL A 104 -3.30 -10.30 10.27
C VAL A 104 -4.31 -10.05 11.39
N LEU A 105 -5.49 -9.70 10.97
CA LEU A 105 -6.62 -9.60 11.90
C LEU A 105 -7.31 -10.94 12.03
#